data_0c0f0c947f5554ecc8e6f8ec020157b2
#
_entry.id   0c0f0c947f5554ecc8e6f8ec020157b2
#
_cell.length_a   1.000
_cell.length_b   1.000
_cell.length_c   1.000
_cell.angle_alpha   90.00
_cell.angle_beta   90.00
_cell.angle_gamma   90.00
#
_symmetry.space_group_name_H-M   'P 1'
#
loop_
_entity.id
_entity.type
_entity.pdbx_description
1 polymer ?
#
loop_
_entity_poly.entity_id
_entity_poly.type
_entity_poly.pdbx_seq_one_letter_code
_entity_poly.pdbx_strand_id
1 'polypeptide(L)'
;MKKLLVIVVLGLLWCNNVFADYHFPLSKDVASGGGKYNKSLEKDFKKHGVQVVNKKDGHPVRAGKKSIRFEVKPGDCGYDDGWSDCKKDRERHELSGTRFGPGEKWYAWSIFIPKDFPIIYPSKAMFGQFYNSGIGPIFAFENQNPNRGIAGGLHIEKDFVDCIPEGSECSVLYTVASDEDMRGKWTDVLVHAKWSIKPDGFFKTWINNELKYEYEGKTLVKKKPKVYFKFGIYRSFMSRWRNKNNQQDVPGQVLYFDEVRVGKSKKKVVGKLPPLK
;
A
#
# COMPACT_ATOMS: atom_id res chain seq x y z
N MET A 1 -25.91 71.82 -5.26
CA MET A 1 -26.00 70.45 -5.80
C MET A 1 -24.82 69.64 -5.33
N LYS A 2 -25.01 68.80 -4.28
CA LYS A 2 -23.99 67.96 -3.70
C LYS A 2 -24.00 66.59 -4.40
N LYS A 3 -22.91 66.23 -5.09
CA LYS A 3 -22.74 64.93 -5.69
C LYS A 3 -22.41 63.89 -4.64
N LEU A 4 -23.24 62.91 -4.46
CA LEU A 4 -23.02 61.77 -3.56
C LEU A 4 -22.14 60.75 -4.29
N LEU A 5 -20.95 60.53 -3.77
CA LEU A 5 -20.00 59.53 -4.29
C LEU A 5 -20.34 58.19 -3.63
N VAL A 6 -20.90 57.24 -4.38
CA VAL A 6 -21.17 55.88 -3.90
C VAL A 6 -19.89 55.07 -4.15
N ILE A 7 -19.19 54.74 -3.06
CA ILE A 7 -18.05 53.79 -3.09
C ILE A 7 -18.62 52.38 -3.00
N VAL A 8 -18.58 51.64 -4.11
CA VAL A 8 -18.90 50.21 -4.14
C VAL A 8 -17.63 49.46 -3.71
N VAL A 9 -17.63 48.97 -2.49
CA VAL A 9 -16.58 48.04 -2.02
C VAL A 9 -16.91 46.65 -2.55
N LEU A 10 -16.26 46.25 -3.63
CA LEU A 10 -16.23 44.87 -4.13
C LEU A 10 -15.38 44.04 -3.19
N GLY A 11 -16.02 43.38 -2.21
CA GLY A 11 -15.40 42.34 -1.41
C GLY A 11 -15.04 41.15 -2.28
N LEU A 12 -13.78 41.04 -2.67
CA LEU A 12 -13.21 39.82 -3.22
C LEU A 12 -13.22 38.74 -2.12
N LEU A 13 -14.27 37.94 -2.11
CA LEU A 13 -14.27 36.65 -1.42
C LEU A 13 -13.20 35.76 -2.10
N TRP A 14 -11.99 35.78 -1.56
CA TRP A 14 -11.02 34.76 -1.86
C TRP A 14 -11.56 33.45 -1.27
N CYS A 15 -12.28 32.67 -2.10
CA CYS A 15 -12.45 31.26 -1.86
C CYS A 15 -11.03 30.65 -1.91
N ASN A 16 -10.42 30.50 -0.74
CA ASN A 16 -9.32 29.58 -0.57
C ASN A 16 -9.87 28.19 -0.87
N ASN A 17 -9.82 27.78 -2.14
CA ASN A 17 -9.89 26.37 -2.50
C ASN A 17 -8.67 25.71 -1.86
N VAL A 18 -8.82 25.25 -0.63
CA VAL A 18 -7.88 24.31 -0.02
C VAL A 18 -8.03 23.04 -0.85
N PHE A 19 -7.29 22.95 -1.95
CA PHE A 19 -7.07 21.69 -2.64
C PHE A 19 -6.50 20.75 -1.57
N ALA A 20 -7.25 19.74 -1.19
CA ALA A 20 -6.73 18.71 -0.30
C ALA A 20 -5.42 18.21 -0.90
N ASP A 21 -4.32 18.28 -0.12
CA ASP A 21 -3.01 17.91 -0.62
C ASP A 21 -2.98 16.42 -0.93
N TYR A 22 -3.18 16.10 -2.21
CA TYR A 22 -3.18 14.74 -2.74
C TYR A 22 -1.83 14.04 -2.51
N HIS A 23 -0.75 14.81 -2.48
CA HIS A 23 0.58 14.29 -2.25
C HIS A 23 0.87 14.10 -0.77
N PHE A 24 1.56 13.00 -0.46
CA PHE A 24 2.12 12.77 0.87
C PHE A 24 3.63 12.99 0.82
N PRO A 25 4.17 13.96 1.57
CA PRO A 25 5.59 14.30 1.51
C PRO A 25 6.42 13.26 2.25
N LEU A 26 7.06 12.34 1.51
CA LEU A 26 8.05 11.41 2.05
C LEU A 26 9.46 11.90 1.75
N SER A 27 10.30 11.96 2.76
CA SER A 27 11.72 12.28 2.62
C SER A 27 12.49 11.10 2.01
N LYS A 28 13.62 11.39 1.33
CA LYS A 28 14.42 10.36 0.62
C LYS A 28 15.06 9.33 1.55
N ASP A 29 15.15 9.62 2.84
CA ASP A 29 15.67 8.72 3.87
C ASP A 29 14.69 7.58 4.22
N VAL A 30 13.39 7.74 4.01
CA VAL A 30 12.38 6.67 4.21
C VAL A 30 11.82 6.12 2.91
N ALA A 31 11.81 6.91 1.82
CA ALA A 31 11.32 6.45 0.52
C ALA A 31 12.00 7.16 -0.65
N SER A 32 12.39 6.43 -1.69
CA SER A 32 13.04 7.01 -2.86
C SER A 32 12.75 6.25 -4.16
N GLY A 33 12.87 6.95 -5.30
CA GLY A 33 12.74 6.36 -6.64
C GLY A 33 11.29 6.11 -7.08
N GLY A 34 10.31 6.16 -6.18
CA GLY A 34 8.88 6.01 -6.47
C GLY A 34 8.20 7.28 -6.98
N GLY A 35 8.95 8.36 -7.15
CA GLY A 35 8.41 9.67 -7.52
C GLY A 35 7.68 10.35 -6.37
N LYS A 36 6.60 11.05 -6.69
CA LYS A 36 5.69 11.59 -5.68
C LYS A 36 4.75 10.48 -5.19
N TYR A 37 4.59 10.37 -3.89
CA TYR A 37 3.63 9.46 -3.29
C TYR A 37 2.31 10.18 -3.09
N ASN A 38 1.23 9.49 -3.42
CA ASN A 38 -0.12 10.02 -3.35
C ASN A 38 -0.94 9.22 -2.34
N LYS A 39 -1.84 9.89 -1.63
CA LYS A 39 -2.88 9.23 -0.84
C LYS A 39 -3.76 8.40 -1.77
N SER A 40 -4.04 7.15 -1.40
CA SER A 40 -4.92 6.26 -2.16
C SER A 40 -6.37 6.55 -1.87
N LEU A 41 -7.10 7.39 -2.26
CA LEU A 41 -8.36 7.98 -1.85
C LEU A 41 -8.10 9.13 -0.88
N GLU A 42 -8.03 10.33 -1.46
CA GLU A 42 -7.56 11.51 -0.74
C GLU A 42 -8.61 12.12 0.19
N LYS A 43 -9.89 11.98 -0.18
CA LYS A 43 -10.99 12.55 0.61
C LYS A 43 -11.17 11.70 1.87
N ASP A 44 -11.30 12.39 2.99
CA ASP A 44 -11.38 11.82 4.35
C ASP A 44 -10.12 11.06 4.83
N PHE A 45 -8.96 11.31 4.23
CA PHE A 45 -7.69 10.74 4.68
C PHE A 45 -7.30 11.31 6.04
N LYS A 46 -7.34 10.49 7.08
CA LYS A 46 -7.14 10.94 8.46
C LYS A 46 -5.68 11.26 8.77
N LYS A 47 -5.46 12.26 9.67
CA LYS A 47 -4.10 12.66 10.09
C LYS A 47 -3.29 11.53 10.75
N HIS A 48 -3.99 10.63 11.48
CA HIS A 48 -3.34 9.47 12.10
C HIS A 48 -2.96 8.38 11.10
N GLY A 49 -3.59 8.35 9.94
CA GLY A 49 -3.50 7.25 8.98
C GLY A 49 -2.11 7.00 8.43
N VAL A 50 -1.34 8.07 8.16
CA VAL A 50 0.05 7.98 7.74
C VAL A 50 0.87 9.07 8.42
N GLN A 51 1.96 8.69 9.07
CA GLN A 51 2.85 9.60 9.78
C GLN A 51 4.32 9.21 9.55
N VAL A 52 5.17 10.20 9.30
CA VAL A 52 6.62 10.01 9.40
C VAL A 52 7.01 10.16 10.86
N VAL A 53 7.52 9.10 11.44
CA VAL A 53 7.87 9.00 12.88
C VAL A 53 9.36 8.88 13.09
N ASN A 54 9.85 9.22 14.29
CA ASN A 54 11.28 9.22 14.58
C ASN A 54 11.66 8.10 15.57
N LYS A 55 12.88 7.58 15.42
CA LYS A 55 13.49 6.61 16.34
C LYS A 55 13.62 7.14 17.77
N LYS A 56 13.95 8.44 17.91
CA LYS A 56 14.09 9.10 19.22
C LYS A 56 12.80 9.12 20.05
N ASP A 57 11.65 9.00 19.38
CA ASP A 57 10.32 9.00 20.02
C ASP A 57 9.84 7.57 20.32
N GLY A 58 10.73 6.56 20.26
CA GLY A 58 10.46 5.16 20.59
C GLY A 58 9.87 4.34 19.43
N HIS A 59 9.72 4.92 18.25
CA HIS A 59 9.20 4.18 17.10
C HIS A 59 10.23 3.24 16.47
N PRO A 60 9.79 2.06 15.95
CA PRO A 60 10.68 1.18 15.19
C PRO A 60 11.15 1.87 13.91
N VAL A 61 12.45 1.79 13.66
CA VAL A 61 13.12 2.34 12.46
C VAL A 61 14.11 1.31 11.94
N ARG A 62 14.03 0.94 10.66
CA ARG A 62 14.89 -0.05 10.03
C ARG A 62 16.28 0.50 9.77
N ALA A 63 16.36 1.69 9.22
CA ALA A 63 17.61 2.38 8.95
C ALA A 63 17.47 3.90 9.16
N GLY A 64 18.58 4.57 9.51
CA GLY A 64 18.56 6.02 9.73
C GLY A 64 17.81 6.43 11.01
N LYS A 65 16.97 7.46 10.91
CA LYS A 65 16.32 8.12 12.06
C LYS A 65 14.80 8.10 12.02
N LYS A 66 14.19 7.69 10.90
CA LYS A 66 12.74 7.80 10.66
C LYS A 66 12.19 6.55 10.00
N SER A 67 10.90 6.33 10.19
CA SER A 67 10.09 5.34 9.46
C SER A 67 8.72 5.91 9.14
N ILE A 68 7.89 5.16 8.44
CA ILE A 68 6.53 5.53 8.08
C ILE A 68 5.59 4.66 8.89
N ARG A 69 4.80 5.28 9.77
CA ARG A 69 3.76 4.62 10.54
C ARG A 69 2.44 4.69 9.79
N PHE A 70 1.80 3.56 9.60
CA PHE A 70 0.43 3.45 9.10
C PHE A 70 -0.49 3.01 10.23
N GLU A 71 -1.68 3.59 10.28
CA GLU A 71 -2.73 3.19 11.20
C GLU A 71 -4.08 3.19 10.47
N VAL A 72 -4.89 2.16 10.70
CA VAL A 72 -6.28 2.10 10.27
C VAL A 72 -7.15 1.78 11.47
N LYS A 73 -8.13 2.63 11.74
CA LYS A 73 -9.16 2.47 12.79
C LYS A 73 -10.49 2.09 12.16
N PRO A 74 -11.45 1.58 12.95
CA PRO A 74 -12.83 1.42 12.48
C PRO A 74 -13.36 2.72 11.88
N GLY A 75 -13.95 2.63 10.69
CA GLY A 75 -14.53 3.78 9.99
C GLY A 75 -13.53 4.62 9.19
N ASP A 76 -12.26 4.26 9.11
CA ASP A 76 -11.29 4.93 8.24
C ASP A 76 -11.52 4.59 6.76
N CYS A 77 -12.53 5.24 6.19
CA CYS A 77 -12.98 5.01 4.83
C CYS A 77 -12.61 6.17 3.93
N GLY A 78 -11.56 6.01 3.14
CA GLY A 78 -11.27 6.95 2.08
C GLY A 78 -12.33 6.91 0.96
N TYR A 79 -12.49 8.02 0.25
CA TYR A 79 -13.31 8.08 -0.95
C TYR A 79 -12.76 9.05 -1.99
N ASP A 80 -13.19 8.87 -3.22
CA ASP A 80 -13.04 9.80 -4.34
C ASP A 80 -14.35 9.88 -5.15
N ASP A 81 -14.34 10.52 -6.29
CA ASP A 81 -15.55 10.77 -7.07
C ASP A 81 -16.20 9.52 -7.67
N GLY A 82 -15.52 8.38 -7.68
CA GLY A 82 -16.03 7.11 -8.24
C GLY A 82 -16.04 5.94 -7.25
N TRP A 83 -15.53 6.14 -6.04
CA TRP A 83 -15.32 5.05 -5.10
C TRP A 83 -15.44 5.50 -3.65
N SER A 84 -16.05 4.66 -2.81
CA SER A 84 -16.05 4.83 -1.34
C SER A 84 -15.74 3.49 -0.68
N ASP A 85 -14.71 3.47 0.15
CA ASP A 85 -14.33 2.27 0.89
C ASP A 85 -15.43 1.77 1.82
N CYS A 86 -16.06 2.65 2.59
CA CYS A 86 -17.17 2.28 3.47
C CYS A 86 -18.33 1.62 2.71
N LYS A 87 -18.75 2.20 1.58
CA LYS A 87 -19.82 1.62 0.74
C LYS A 87 -19.46 0.27 0.14
N LYS A 88 -18.17 -0.06 0.09
CA LYS A 88 -17.63 -1.33 -0.45
C LYS A 88 -17.11 -2.27 0.62
N ASP A 89 -17.46 -2.03 1.90
CA ASP A 89 -17.05 -2.84 3.04
C ASP A 89 -15.52 -2.92 3.21
N ARG A 90 -14.86 -1.73 3.12
CA ARG A 90 -13.39 -1.58 3.17
C ARG A 90 -12.97 -0.41 4.02
N GLU A 91 -11.73 -0.46 4.49
CA GLU A 91 -11.05 0.62 5.21
C GLU A 91 -9.59 0.68 4.79
N ARG A 92 -9.00 1.90 4.68
CA ARG A 92 -7.59 2.01 4.32
C ARG A 92 -6.91 3.31 4.73
N HIS A 93 -5.61 3.18 4.98
CA HIS A 93 -4.64 4.23 4.75
C HIS A 93 -3.47 3.64 3.95
N GLU A 94 -3.34 4.09 2.71
CA GLU A 94 -2.44 3.52 1.73
C GLU A 94 -1.84 4.64 0.87
N LEU A 95 -0.57 4.54 0.54
CA LEU A 95 0.13 5.43 -0.38
C LEU A 95 0.40 4.73 -1.70
N SER A 96 0.38 5.47 -2.78
CA SER A 96 0.69 5.01 -4.13
C SER A 96 1.83 5.80 -4.76
N GLY A 97 2.77 5.08 -5.37
CA GLY A 97 3.89 5.67 -6.10
C GLY A 97 3.59 5.96 -7.57
N THR A 98 4.62 6.31 -8.30
CA THR A 98 4.55 6.60 -9.74
C THR A 98 4.11 5.38 -10.55
N ARG A 99 3.32 5.62 -11.59
CA ARG A 99 2.92 4.62 -12.58
C ARG A 99 4.03 4.40 -13.60
N PHE A 100 4.42 3.14 -13.79
CA PHE A 100 5.41 2.73 -14.79
C PHE A 100 4.74 1.93 -15.90
N GLY A 101 5.24 2.07 -17.13
CA GLY A 101 4.91 1.21 -18.26
C GLY A 101 5.68 -0.12 -18.21
N PRO A 102 5.64 -0.91 -19.30
CA PRO A 102 6.42 -2.13 -19.46
C PRO A 102 7.92 -1.92 -19.23
N GLY A 103 8.63 -2.99 -18.85
CA GLY A 103 10.06 -3.01 -18.61
C GLY A 103 10.43 -3.43 -17.19
N GLU A 104 11.73 -3.58 -16.93
CA GLU A 104 12.24 -4.07 -15.67
C GLU A 104 12.31 -2.98 -14.59
N LYS A 105 11.99 -3.38 -13.36
CA LYS A 105 12.06 -2.58 -12.16
C LYS A 105 12.44 -3.42 -10.95
N TRP A 106 13.15 -2.79 -10.06
CA TRP A 106 13.46 -3.27 -8.73
C TRP A 106 12.71 -2.45 -7.71
N TYR A 107 12.14 -3.11 -6.71
CA TYR A 107 11.45 -2.50 -5.58
C TYR A 107 12.01 -3.10 -4.30
N ALA A 108 12.15 -2.29 -3.27
CA ALA A 108 12.51 -2.75 -1.94
C ALA A 108 11.70 -1.98 -0.91
N TRP A 109 11.38 -2.61 0.18
CA TRP A 109 10.84 -2.00 1.39
C TRP A 109 11.09 -2.89 2.58
N SER A 110 11.09 -2.29 3.75
CA SER A 110 11.08 -3.02 5.01
C SER A 110 9.74 -2.79 5.69
N ILE A 111 9.17 -3.84 6.27
CA ILE A 111 7.91 -3.80 7.02
C ILE A 111 8.16 -4.30 8.45
N PHE A 112 7.57 -3.61 9.45
CA PHE A 112 7.57 -4.03 10.84
C PHE A 112 6.13 -4.19 11.31
N ILE A 113 5.81 -5.40 11.75
CA ILE A 113 4.52 -5.74 12.34
C ILE A 113 4.72 -5.83 13.86
N PRO A 114 4.07 -4.98 14.69
CA PRO A 114 4.15 -5.07 16.15
C PRO A 114 3.75 -6.46 16.67
N LYS A 115 4.24 -6.84 17.84
CA LYS A 115 3.93 -8.14 18.45
C LYS A 115 2.45 -8.31 18.74
N ASP A 116 1.78 -7.23 19.10
CA ASP A 116 0.37 -7.13 19.44
C ASP A 116 -0.54 -6.78 18.25
N PHE A 117 0.00 -6.83 17.02
CA PHE A 117 -0.77 -6.54 15.80
C PHE A 117 -1.98 -7.46 15.69
N PRO A 118 -3.22 -6.95 15.66
CA PRO A 118 -4.41 -7.79 15.68
C PRO A 118 -4.62 -8.51 14.35
N ILE A 119 -4.91 -9.81 14.44
CA ILE A 119 -5.39 -10.61 13.31
C ILE A 119 -6.88 -10.36 13.17
N ILE A 120 -7.30 -9.83 12.03
CA ILE A 120 -8.69 -9.47 11.74
C ILE A 120 -9.41 -10.52 10.87
N TYR A 121 -8.92 -11.75 10.83
CA TYR A 121 -9.56 -12.84 10.11
C TYR A 121 -10.99 -13.12 10.67
N PRO A 122 -12.03 -13.24 9.86
CA PRO A 122 -12.04 -13.49 8.41
C PRO A 122 -12.09 -12.26 7.50
N SER A 123 -11.82 -11.06 7.98
CA SER A 123 -11.56 -9.92 7.11
C SER A 123 -10.18 -10.05 6.46
N LYS A 124 -9.97 -9.37 5.33
CA LYS A 124 -8.71 -9.39 4.57
C LYS A 124 -7.88 -8.16 4.90
N ALA A 125 -6.58 -8.33 5.05
CA ALA A 125 -5.62 -7.22 5.19
C ALA A 125 -4.51 -7.34 4.15
N MET A 126 -4.28 -6.26 3.42
CA MET A 126 -3.25 -6.13 2.39
C MET A 126 -2.29 -5.01 2.78
N PHE A 127 -0.98 -5.27 2.67
CA PHE A 127 0.06 -4.33 3.07
C PHE A 127 0.82 -3.73 1.90
N GLY A 128 0.82 -4.42 0.76
CA GLY A 128 1.42 -3.92 -0.46
C GLY A 128 0.75 -4.50 -1.68
N GLN A 129 0.69 -3.73 -2.77
CA GLN A 129 0.10 -4.23 -4.00
C GLN A 129 0.71 -3.56 -5.23
N PHE A 130 0.94 -4.36 -6.27
CA PHE A 130 1.25 -3.87 -7.60
C PHE A 130 -0.05 -3.78 -8.38
N TYR A 131 -0.53 -2.55 -8.51
CA TYR A 131 -1.84 -2.26 -9.09
C TYR A 131 -1.72 -1.93 -10.57
N ASN A 132 -2.36 -2.71 -11.43
CA ASN A 132 -2.48 -2.40 -12.84
C ASN A 132 -3.61 -1.38 -13.05
N SER A 133 -3.27 -0.21 -13.59
CA SER A 133 -4.20 0.92 -13.69
C SER A 133 -5.53 0.56 -14.35
N GLY A 134 -6.62 0.72 -13.59
CA GLY A 134 -7.99 0.47 -14.04
C GLY A 134 -8.36 -1.01 -14.23
N ILE A 135 -7.54 -1.92 -13.71
CA ILE A 135 -7.82 -3.36 -13.66
C ILE A 135 -7.93 -3.81 -12.20
N GLY A 136 -6.85 -3.69 -11.42
CA GLY A 136 -6.80 -4.15 -10.06
C GLY A 136 -5.36 -4.52 -9.62
N PRO A 137 -5.19 -5.06 -8.42
CA PRO A 137 -3.93 -5.64 -7.99
C PRO A 137 -3.62 -6.88 -8.83
N ILE A 138 -2.39 -6.97 -9.36
CA ILE A 138 -1.89 -8.12 -10.13
C ILE A 138 -0.96 -8.99 -9.31
N PHE A 139 -0.23 -8.39 -8.36
CA PHE A 139 0.48 -9.06 -7.29
C PHE A 139 0.23 -8.26 -6.01
N ALA A 140 -0.21 -8.94 -4.97
CA ALA A 140 -0.52 -8.34 -3.68
C ALA A 140 0.23 -9.05 -2.55
N PHE A 141 0.61 -8.29 -1.53
CA PHE A 141 1.21 -8.79 -0.29
C PHE A 141 0.16 -8.69 0.81
N GLU A 142 -0.34 -9.83 1.25
CA GLU A 142 -1.46 -9.95 2.16
C GLU A 142 -1.05 -10.61 3.46
N ASN A 143 -1.63 -10.13 4.56
CA ASN A 143 -1.47 -10.76 5.88
C ASN A 143 -2.57 -11.80 6.17
N GLN A 144 -3.71 -11.66 5.52
CA GLN A 144 -4.88 -12.50 5.74
C GLN A 144 -5.64 -12.69 4.43
N ASN A 145 -6.06 -13.91 4.16
CA ASN A 145 -6.90 -14.21 3.01
C ASN A 145 -8.07 -15.12 3.43
N PRO A 146 -9.30 -14.58 3.58
CA PRO A 146 -10.45 -15.36 4.03
C PRO A 146 -10.86 -16.45 3.06
N ASN A 147 -10.66 -16.25 1.76
CA ASN A 147 -11.05 -17.23 0.73
C ASN A 147 -10.15 -18.48 0.75
N ARG A 148 -8.96 -18.38 1.36
CA ARG A 148 -7.98 -19.47 1.50
C ARG A 148 -7.84 -19.97 2.94
N GLY A 149 -8.64 -19.45 3.86
CA GLY A 149 -8.59 -19.84 5.28
C GLY A 149 -7.32 -19.45 6.00
N ILE A 150 -6.54 -18.46 5.47
CA ILE A 150 -5.21 -18.12 5.98
C ILE A 150 -5.28 -16.83 6.79
N ALA A 151 -4.66 -16.84 7.97
CA ALA A 151 -4.54 -15.69 8.86
C ALA A 151 -3.10 -15.52 9.34
N GLY A 152 -2.61 -14.27 9.34
CA GLY A 152 -1.24 -13.93 9.76
C GLY A 152 -0.18 -14.23 8.70
N GLY A 153 1.07 -13.81 8.97
CA GLY A 153 2.19 -13.95 8.05
C GLY A 153 2.17 -12.98 6.87
N LEU A 154 2.93 -13.30 5.83
CA LEU A 154 2.94 -12.56 4.56
C LEU A 154 2.75 -13.54 3.40
N HIS A 155 1.79 -13.23 2.56
CA HIS A 155 1.42 -14.06 1.42
C HIS A 155 1.44 -13.21 0.16
N ILE A 156 1.87 -13.79 -0.96
CA ILE A 156 1.75 -13.18 -2.28
C ILE A 156 0.53 -13.76 -2.96
N GLU A 157 -0.43 -12.91 -3.29
CA GLU A 157 -1.56 -13.24 -4.17
C GLU A 157 -1.24 -12.72 -5.58
N LYS A 158 -1.20 -13.64 -6.55
CA LYS A 158 -1.19 -13.30 -7.98
C LYS A 158 -2.63 -13.33 -8.49
N ASP A 159 -3.07 -12.25 -9.13
CA ASP A 159 -4.43 -12.08 -9.59
C ASP A 159 -4.48 -11.45 -11.00
N PHE A 160 -5.58 -11.62 -11.71
CA PHE A 160 -5.92 -11.02 -13.01
C PHE A 160 -5.01 -11.31 -14.21
N VAL A 161 -3.74 -11.70 -14.05
CA VAL A 161 -2.78 -11.76 -15.15
C VAL A 161 -3.07 -12.91 -16.12
N ASP A 162 -3.59 -14.02 -15.59
CA ASP A 162 -3.94 -15.22 -16.36
C ASP A 162 -5.46 -15.46 -16.38
N CYS A 163 -6.26 -14.51 -15.88
CA CYS A 163 -7.71 -14.59 -15.74
C CYS A 163 -8.42 -14.09 -16.99
N ILE A 164 -8.33 -14.80 -18.10
CA ILE A 164 -9.17 -14.58 -19.27
C ILE A 164 -9.52 -15.95 -19.87
N PRO A 165 -10.81 -16.34 -19.90
CA PRO A 165 -12.01 -15.54 -19.60
C PRO A 165 -12.36 -15.45 -18.11
N GLU A 166 -13.15 -14.42 -17.76
CA GLU A 166 -13.70 -14.21 -16.41
C GLU A 166 -14.35 -15.48 -15.86
N GLY A 167 -14.05 -15.80 -14.60
CA GLY A 167 -14.69 -16.89 -13.83
C GLY A 167 -13.82 -18.10 -13.53
N SER A 168 -12.56 -18.15 -14.01
CA SER A 168 -11.62 -19.18 -13.55
C SER A 168 -10.98 -18.78 -12.22
N GLU A 169 -10.70 -19.75 -11.35
CA GLU A 169 -9.93 -19.54 -10.11
C GLU A 169 -8.47 -19.18 -10.41
N CYS A 170 -8.24 -17.92 -10.76
CA CYS A 170 -6.95 -17.43 -11.23
C CYS A 170 -6.07 -16.86 -10.15
N SER A 171 -6.59 -16.72 -8.94
CA SER A 171 -5.84 -16.24 -7.79
C SER A 171 -5.01 -17.37 -7.18
N VAL A 172 -3.70 -17.24 -7.22
CA VAL A 172 -2.76 -18.17 -6.56
C VAL A 172 -2.12 -17.44 -5.40
N LEU A 173 -2.13 -18.09 -4.23
CA LEU A 173 -1.59 -17.56 -2.99
C LEU A 173 -0.37 -18.36 -2.55
N TYR A 174 0.72 -17.67 -2.23
CA TYR A 174 1.96 -18.25 -1.70
C TYR A 174 2.34 -17.61 -0.39
N THR A 175 2.59 -18.42 0.64
CA THR A 175 3.17 -17.95 1.90
C THR A 175 4.66 -17.69 1.72
N VAL A 176 5.11 -16.48 2.00
CA VAL A 176 6.51 -16.06 1.86
C VAL A 176 7.20 -15.76 3.20
N ALA A 177 6.43 -15.51 4.25
CA ALA A 177 6.91 -15.42 5.63
C ALA A 177 5.80 -15.83 6.60
N SER A 178 6.14 -16.49 7.71
CA SER A 178 5.19 -16.82 8.77
C SER A 178 4.86 -15.59 9.62
N ASP A 179 3.75 -15.64 10.34
CA ASP A 179 3.38 -14.58 11.28
C ASP A 179 4.40 -14.46 12.41
N GLU A 180 4.92 -15.58 12.93
CA GLU A 180 5.95 -15.65 13.97
C GLU A 180 7.26 -15.00 13.51
N ASP A 181 7.66 -15.20 12.25
CA ASP A 181 8.90 -14.63 11.71
C ASP A 181 8.83 -13.11 11.57
N MET A 182 7.64 -12.55 11.44
CA MET A 182 7.45 -11.12 11.18
C MET A 182 7.17 -10.29 12.43
N ARG A 183 6.53 -10.88 13.48
CA ARG A 183 6.09 -10.11 14.65
C ARG A 183 7.23 -9.57 15.47
N GLY A 184 7.21 -8.25 15.72
CA GLY A 184 8.22 -7.55 16.51
C GLY A 184 9.58 -7.47 15.85
N LYS A 185 9.68 -7.78 14.56
CA LYS A 185 10.90 -7.77 13.76
C LYS A 185 10.68 -6.99 12.45
N TRP A 186 11.77 -6.44 11.92
CA TRP A 186 11.77 -5.94 10.55
C TRP A 186 11.89 -7.10 9.56
N THR A 187 11.08 -7.06 8.52
CA THR A 187 11.12 -7.98 7.39
C THR A 187 11.47 -7.18 6.14
N ASP A 188 12.59 -7.49 5.53
CA ASP A 188 13.03 -6.85 4.28
C ASP A 188 12.42 -7.59 3.09
N VAL A 189 11.75 -6.85 2.22
CA VAL A 189 11.16 -7.37 0.99
C VAL A 189 11.87 -6.75 -0.22
N LEU A 190 12.34 -7.59 -1.12
CA LEU A 190 12.94 -7.18 -2.39
C LEU A 190 12.14 -7.81 -3.53
N VAL A 191 11.75 -7.01 -4.50
CA VAL A 191 11.06 -7.48 -5.70
C VAL A 191 11.85 -7.08 -6.94
N HIS A 192 12.03 -8.04 -7.85
CA HIS A 192 12.48 -7.81 -9.21
C HIS A 192 11.38 -8.22 -10.18
N ALA A 193 10.89 -7.30 -10.96
CA ALA A 193 9.82 -7.57 -11.91
C ALA A 193 10.15 -7.03 -13.30
N LYS A 194 9.83 -7.82 -14.33
CA LYS A 194 9.70 -7.36 -15.69
C LYS A 194 8.21 -7.25 -16.00
N TRP A 195 7.75 -6.02 -16.09
CA TRP A 195 6.37 -5.71 -16.44
C TRP A 195 6.17 -5.89 -17.94
N SER A 196 5.39 -6.88 -18.34
CA SER A 196 5.17 -7.23 -19.74
C SER A 196 3.76 -7.74 -19.99
N ILE A 197 3.19 -7.36 -21.12
CA ILE A 197 1.95 -7.94 -21.66
C ILE A 197 2.22 -9.23 -22.45
N LYS A 198 3.49 -9.62 -22.62
CA LYS A 198 3.94 -10.84 -23.29
C LYS A 198 4.36 -11.88 -22.26
N PRO A 199 4.52 -13.16 -22.65
CA PRO A 199 4.98 -14.23 -21.74
C PRO A 199 6.41 -14.08 -21.21
N ASP A 200 7.15 -13.08 -21.66
CA ASP A 200 8.54 -12.79 -21.26
C ASP A 200 8.65 -11.96 -19.97
N GLY A 201 7.55 -11.72 -19.29
CA GLY A 201 7.52 -11.07 -18.00
C GLY A 201 7.94 -12.00 -16.85
N PHE A 202 8.29 -11.43 -15.72
CA PHE A 202 8.56 -12.19 -14.50
C PHE A 202 8.29 -11.34 -13.25
N PHE A 203 8.10 -12.03 -12.10
CA PHE A 203 7.98 -11.41 -10.80
C PHE A 203 8.68 -12.29 -9.75
N LYS A 204 9.78 -11.80 -9.19
CA LYS A 204 10.60 -12.51 -8.20
C LYS A 204 10.62 -11.75 -6.91
N THR A 205 10.45 -12.46 -5.78
CA THR A 205 10.42 -11.86 -4.44
C THR A 205 11.38 -12.56 -3.49
N TRP A 206 12.21 -11.76 -2.82
CA TRP A 206 13.07 -12.19 -1.72
C TRP A 206 12.54 -11.61 -0.42
N ILE A 207 12.54 -12.44 0.61
CA ILE A 207 12.28 -12.06 2.01
C ILE A 207 13.57 -12.26 2.78
N ASN A 208 14.08 -11.21 3.43
CA ASN A 208 15.31 -11.25 4.19
C ASN A 208 16.49 -11.87 3.41
N ASN A 209 16.62 -11.48 2.13
CA ASN A 209 17.60 -11.96 1.14
C ASN A 209 17.40 -13.41 0.64
N GLU A 210 16.39 -14.14 1.08
CA GLU A 210 16.07 -15.47 0.59
C GLU A 210 14.99 -15.40 -0.50
N LEU A 211 15.20 -16.03 -1.66
CA LEU A 211 14.19 -16.12 -2.73
C LEU A 211 13.02 -16.98 -2.25
N LYS A 212 11.84 -16.40 -2.13
CA LYS A 212 10.63 -17.05 -1.64
C LYS A 212 9.55 -17.26 -2.69
N TYR A 213 9.57 -16.46 -3.75
CA TYR A 213 8.56 -16.54 -4.80
C TYR A 213 9.15 -16.15 -6.16
N GLU A 214 8.79 -16.93 -7.17
CA GLU A 214 9.14 -16.69 -8.55
C GLU A 214 7.96 -17.02 -9.46
N TYR A 215 7.68 -16.12 -10.40
CA TYR A 215 6.68 -16.28 -11.44
C TYR A 215 7.28 -15.84 -12.78
N GLU A 216 7.03 -16.60 -13.83
CA GLU A 216 7.35 -16.25 -15.20
C GLU A 216 6.07 -16.28 -16.05
N GLY A 217 5.93 -15.30 -16.94
CA GLY A 217 4.73 -15.14 -17.75
C GLY A 217 4.32 -13.69 -17.90
N LYS A 218 3.09 -13.44 -18.34
CA LYS A 218 2.53 -12.08 -18.40
C LYS A 218 2.46 -11.46 -17.01
N THR A 219 2.89 -10.23 -16.88
CA THR A 219 2.83 -9.46 -15.64
C THR A 219 2.02 -8.17 -15.76
N LEU A 220 1.44 -7.91 -16.92
CA LEU A 220 0.51 -6.80 -17.19
C LEU A 220 -0.64 -7.27 -18.06
N VAL A 221 -1.81 -6.66 -17.87
CA VAL A 221 -2.98 -6.84 -18.72
C VAL A 221 -2.90 -5.90 -19.92
N LYS A 222 -3.07 -6.41 -21.13
CA LYS A 222 -2.88 -5.70 -22.41
C LYS A 222 -3.65 -4.37 -22.50
N LYS A 223 -4.84 -4.30 -21.94
CA LYS A 223 -5.73 -3.13 -22.10
C LYS A 223 -5.17 -1.86 -21.46
N LYS A 224 -4.43 -1.96 -20.34
CA LYS A 224 -3.87 -0.81 -19.62
C LYS A 224 -2.49 -1.17 -19.03
N PRO A 225 -1.42 -1.12 -19.82
CA PRO A 225 -0.12 -1.66 -19.42
C PRO A 225 0.67 -0.68 -18.53
N LYS A 226 0.06 -0.20 -17.43
CA LYS A 226 0.73 0.63 -16.42
C LYS A 226 0.52 0.04 -15.05
N VAL A 227 1.60 -0.02 -14.28
CA VAL A 227 1.63 -0.54 -12.91
C VAL A 227 2.22 0.47 -11.95
N TYR A 228 1.75 0.47 -10.73
CA TYR A 228 2.33 1.24 -9.63
C TYR A 228 2.26 0.46 -8.32
N PHE A 229 3.24 0.67 -7.47
CA PHE A 229 3.28 0.08 -6.14
C PHE A 229 2.46 0.92 -5.19
N LYS A 230 1.60 0.27 -4.42
CA LYS A 230 0.86 0.85 -3.32
C LYS A 230 1.24 0.11 -2.05
N PHE A 231 1.33 0.82 -0.92
CA PHE A 231 1.71 0.23 0.36
C PHE A 231 1.05 0.97 1.52
N GLY A 232 0.87 0.28 2.60
CA GLY A 232 0.17 0.74 3.79
C GLY A 232 -0.73 -0.34 4.38
N ILE A 233 -1.92 0.02 4.85
CA ILE A 233 -2.93 -0.92 5.32
C ILE A 233 -4.21 -0.72 4.50
N TYR A 234 -4.64 -1.79 3.80
CA TYR A 234 -5.91 -1.85 3.12
C TYR A 234 -6.68 -3.08 3.60
N ARG A 235 -7.83 -2.84 4.23
CA ARG A 235 -8.69 -3.89 4.79
C ARG A 235 -9.94 -4.08 3.95
N SER A 236 -10.40 -5.31 3.81
CA SER A 236 -11.60 -5.67 3.03
C SER A 236 -12.47 -6.66 3.77
N PHE A 237 -13.77 -6.64 3.49
CA PHE A 237 -14.76 -7.52 4.08
C PHE A 237 -14.91 -7.35 5.59
N MET A 238 -15.01 -6.09 6.05
CA MET A 238 -15.16 -5.75 7.47
C MET A 238 -16.43 -6.36 8.08
N SER A 239 -17.47 -6.53 7.27
CA SER A 239 -18.71 -7.24 7.67
C SER A 239 -18.46 -8.68 8.13
N ARG A 240 -17.47 -9.39 7.56
CA ARG A 240 -17.14 -10.77 7.97
C ARG A 240 -16.66 -10.84 9.42
N TRP A 241 -15.81 -9.88 9.82
CA TRP A 241 -15.38 -9.74 11.21
C TRP A 241 -16.56 -9.46 12.13
N ARG A 242 -17.35 -8.43 11.80
CA ARG A 242 -18.53 -8.03 12.60
C ARG A 242 -19.50 -9.20 12.79
N ASN A 243 -19.79 -9.93 11.72
CA ASN A 243 -20.69 -11.10 11.80
C ASN A 243 -20.13 -12.22 12.70
N LYS A 244 -18.81 -12.43 12.71
CA LYS A 244 -18.15 -13.43 13.54
C LYS A 244 -18.01 -13.01 15.01
N ASN A 245 -17.97 -11.69 15.28
CA ASN A 245 -17.63 -11.12 16.59
C ASN A 245 -18.80 -10.28 17.16
N ASN A 246 -20.02 -10.73 17.05
CA ASN A 246 -21.21 -10.11 17.63
C ASN A 246 -21.33 -8.61 17.29
N GLN A 247 -21.12 -8.25 16.04
CA GLN A 247 -21.15 -6.87 15.52
C GLN A 247 -20.11 -5.91 16.12
N GLN A 248 -19.10 -6.42 16.81
CA GLN A 248 -17.99 -5.58 17.29
C GLN A 248 -17.23 -4.98 16.12
N ASP A 249 -16.70 -3.78 16.32
CA ASP A 249 -15.84 -3.14 15.34
C ASP A 249 -14.53 -3.92 15.13
N VAL A 250 -14.04 -3.87 13.90
CA VAL A 250 -12.73 -4.45 13.56
C VAL A 250 -11.64 -3.70 14.33
N PRO A 251 -10.77 -4.37 15.09
CA PRO A 251 -9.73 -3.68 15.87
C PRO A 251 -8.83 -2.81 14.99
N GLY A 252 -8.36 -1.69 15.55
CA GLY A 252 -7.38 -0.84 14.90
C GLY A 252 -6.09 -1.59 14.62
N GLN A 253 -5.43 -1.31 13.50
CA GLN A 253 -4.16 -1.92 13.13
C GLN A 253 -3.10 -0.85 12.90
N VAL A 254 -1.88 -1.08 13.41
CA VAL A 254 -0.71 -0.23 13.23
C VAL A 254 0.45 -1.08 12.74
N LEU A 255 1.14 -0.61 11.70
CA LEU A 255 2.40 -1.19 11.25
C LEU A 255 3.33 -0.08 10.74
N TYR A 256 4.57 -0.46 10.42
CA TYR A 256 5.57 0.50 9.95
C TYR A 256 6.21 0.03 8.66
N PHE A 257 6.48 1.00 7.79
CA PHE A 257 7.31 0.84 6.60
C PHE A 257 8.57 1.70 6.71
N ASP A 258 9.64 1.22 6.10
CA ASP A 258 10.88 1.96 5.95
C ASP A 258 11.58 1.53 4.68
N GLU A 259 12.56 2.31 4.21
CA GLU A 259 13.40 1.97 3.07
C GLU A 259 12.61 1.63 1.79
N VAL A 260 11.46 2.28 1.58
CA VAL A 260 10.64 2.09 0.37
C VAL A 260 11.37 2.67 -0.84
N ARG A 261 11.84 1.82 -1.71
CA ARG A 261 12.71 2.21 -2.83
C ARG A 261 12.26 1.59 -4.15
N VAL A 262 12.37 2.37 -5.23
CA VAL A 262 12.12 1.90 -6.61
C VAL A 262 13.31 2.29 -7.49
N GLY A 263 13.79 1.38 -8.32
CA GLY A 263 14.97 1.64 -9.15
C GLY A 263 15.08 0.74 -10.37
N LYS A 264 16.12 1.02 -11.18
CA LYS A 264 16.46 0.22 -12.37
C LYS A 264 17.44 -0.92 -12.07
N SER A 265 17.94 -1.05 -10.84
CA SER A 265 18.90 -2.09 -10.46
C SER A 265 18.77 -2.42 -8.97
N LYS A 266 19.16 -3.66 -8.60
CA LYS A 266 19.21 -4.13 -7.20
C LYS A 266 20.04 -3.17 -6.34
N LYS A 267 21.23 -2.78 -6.80
CA LYS A 267 22.13 -1.86 -6.09
C LYS A 267 21.46 -0.54 -5.68
N LYS A 268 20.57 0.01 -6.54
CA LYS A 268 19.87 1.28 -6.26
C LYS A 268 18.79 1.16 -5.21
N VAL A 269 18.17 -0.01 -5.05
CA VAL A 269 17.05 -0.21 -4.12
C VAL A 269 17.50 -0.81 -2.79
N VAL A 270 18.48 -1.71 -2.77
CA VAL A 270 19.01 -2.29 -1.53
C VAL A 270 19.89 -1.29 -0.79
N GLY A 271 20.66 -0.47 -1.53
CA GLY A 271 21.51 0.56 -0.94
C GLY A 271 22.53 -0.02 0.05
N LYS A 272 22.72 0.67 1.17
CA LYS A 272 23.57 0.28 2.28
C LYS A 272 22.74 -0.14 3.48
N LEU A 273 21.71 -0.96 3.28
CA LEU A 273 20.93 -1.48 4.40
C LEU A 273 21.81 -2.28 5.33
N PRO A 274 21.78 -2.00 6.63
CA PRO A 274 22.48 -2.83 7.61
C PRO A 274 21.83 -4.23 7.62
N PRO A 275 22.58 -5.29 7.99
CA PRO A 275 22.00 -6.61 8.19
C PRO A 275 20.81 -6.56 9.15
N LEU A 276 19.87 -7.48 8.99
CA LEU A 276 18.83 -7.71 9.98
C LEU A 276 19.47 -8.25 11.25
N LYS A 277 19.07 -7.71 12.40
CA LYS A 277 19.50 -8.18 13.72
C LYS A 277 18.57 -9.26 14.20
#